data_4a9b66de2ee1a787fbcb9c4b365d30eb
#
_entry.id   4a9b66de2ee1a787fbcb9c4b365d30eb
#
_cell.length_a   1.000
_cell.length_b   1.000
_cell.length_c   1.000
_cell.angle_alpha   90.00
_cell.angle_beta   90.00
_cell.angle_gamma   90.00
#
_symmetry.space_group_name_H-M   'P 1'
#
loop_
_entity.id
_entity.type
_entity.pdbx_description
1 polymer ?
#
loop_
_entity_poly.entity_id
_entity_poly.type
_entity_poly.pdbx_seq_one_letter_code
_entity_poly.pdbx_strand_id
1 'polypeptide(L)'
;HRDLHSFPTRRSSDLTQLRPGKNQKVFKVYKFRTMVQGADKYQKVGVEVRKDDNRITSLGRFLRRFKIDELPQLINILKGDMSIVGPRPSLPEYLEQYEKWELDRFLVRPGLTGLAQINGNIYLNRKEKSAYDIRYVKEMSFFLDIKIIIKTVLIVLFGEDKFVNKTDAELSKKEYY
;
A
#
# COMPACT_ATOMS: atom_id res chain seq x y z
N HIS A 1 -27.89 -27.65 28.69
CA HIS A 1 -26.78 -26.73 28.55
C HIS A 1 -26.95 -25.95 27.26
N ARG A 2 -27.41 -24.71 27.36
CA ARG A 2 -27.38 -23.75 26.25
C ARG A 2 -25.99 -23.15 26.25
N ASP A 3 -25.19 -23.55 25.27
CA ASP A 3 -23.94 -22.86 24.97
C ASP A 3 -24.29 -21.43 24.51
N LEU A 4 -24.14 -20.51 25.44
CA LEU A 4 -24.08 -19.09 25.16
C LEU A 4 -22.87 -18.89 24.24
N HIS A 5 -23.11 -18.87 22.94
CA HIS A 5 -22.13 -18.42 21.98
C HIS A 5 -21.63 -17.04 22.42
N SER A 6 -20.44 -17.06 22.97
CA SER A 6 -19.69 -15.87 23.34
C SER A 6 -19.67 -14.96 22.11
N PHE A 7 -20.31 -13.80 22.25
CA PHE A 7 -20.09 -12.69 21.33
C PHE A 7 -18.58 -12.53 21.13
N PRO A 8 -18.10 -12.43 19.90
CA PRO A 8 -16.68 -12.25 19.67
C PRO A 8 -16.24 -11.03 20.47
N THR A 9 -15.43 -11.27 21.47
CA THR A 9 -14.77 -10.24 22.26
C THR A 9 -14.22 -9.20 21.27
N ARG A 10 -14.56 -7.92 21.48
CA ARG A 10 -14.01 -6.76 20.81
C ARG A 10 -12.48 -6.86 20.72
N ARG A 11 -11.99 -7.56 19.72
CA ARG A 11 -10.57 -7.48 19.36
C ARG A 11 -10.48 -6.41 18.30
N SER A 12 -9.67 -5.43 18.61
CA SER A 12 -9.45 -4.20 17.90
C SER A 12 -9.69 -4.35 16.38
N SER A 13 -10.62 -3.55 15.86
CA SER A 13 -10.83 -3.37 14.42
C SER A 13 -9.57 -2.91 13.69
N ASP A 14 -8.57 -2.48 14.44
CA ASP A 14 -7.36 -1.88 13.95
C ASP A 14 -6.24 -2.91 13.87
N LEU A 15 -5.61 -2.99 12.71
CA LEU A 15 -4.40 -3.75 12.49
C LEU A 15 -3.21 -2.80 12.47
N THR A 16 -2.22 -3.05 13.31
CA THR A 16 -0.94 -2.35 13.22
C THR A 16 0.10 -3.27 12.57
N GLN A 17 0.84 -2.75 11.60
CA GLN A 17 1.94 -3.45 10.94
C GLN A 17 3.20 -2.61 11.01
N LEU A 18 4.33 -3.25 11.31
CA LEU A 18 5.63 -2.58 11.25
C LEU A 18 6.01 -2.34 9.79
N ARG A 19 6.50 -1.15 9.50
CA ARG A 19 6.97 -0.74 8.16
C ARG A 19 8.21 0.14 8.28
N PRO A 20 9.19 0.00 7.36
CA PRO A 20 10.27 0.95 7.26
C PRO A 20 9.76 2.29 6.70
N GLY A 21 10.10 3.35 7.37
CA GLY A 21 9.83 4.73 6.98
C GLY A 21 11.08 5.46 6.53
N LYS A 22 11.09 6.79 6.70
CA LYS A 22 12.25 7.63 6.35
C LYS A 22 13.52 7.13 7.06
N ASN A 23 14.64 7.07 6.31
CA ASN A 23 15.92 6.55 6.77
C ASN A 23 15.81 5.12 7.34
N GLN A 24 14.88 4.32 6.80
CA GLN A 24 14.59 2.95 7.21
C GLN A 24 14.12 2.80 8.67
N LYS A 25 13.82 3.92 9.36
CA LYS A 25 13.30 3.89 10.73
C LYS A 25 11.93 3.21 10.74
N VAL A 26 11.83 2.11 11.49
CA VAL A 26 10.61 1.32 11.57
C VAL A 26 9.54 2.06 12.37
N PHE A 27 8.32 2.08 11.87
CA PHE A 27 7.14 2.65 12.54
C PHE A 27 5.93 1.72 12.40
N LYS A 28 4.87 1.98 13.18
CA LYS A 28 3.61 1.23 13.16
C LYS A 28 2.63 1.93 12.22
N VAL A 29 2.27 1.29 11.10
CA VAL A 29 1.19 1.74 10.23
C VAL A 29 -0.14 1.31 10.81
N TYR A 30 -1.11 2.23 10.87
CA TYR A 30 -2.48 1.96 11.29
C TYR A 30 -3.37 1.63 10.09
N LYS A 31 -4.19 0.59 10.22
CA LYS A 31 -5.09 0.16 9.16
C LYS A 31 -6.30 -0.57 9.73
N PHE A 32 -7.48 -0.44 9.11
CA PHE A 32 -8.61 -1.30 9.46
C PHE A 32 -8.40 -2.72 8.99
N ARG A 33 -8.86 -3.68 9.78
CA ARG A 33 -8.83 -5.09 9.39
C ARG A 33 -9.86 -5.38 8.30
N THR A 34 -9.40 -5.91 7.20
CA THR A 34 -10.23 -6.25 6.04
C THR A 34 -10.24 -7.75 5.73
N MET A 35 -9.42 -8.53 6.44
CA MET A 35 -9.27 -9.97 6.25
C MET A 35 -9.69 -10.73 7.50
N VAL A 36 -10.00 -12.01 7.34
CA VAL A 36 -10.29 -12.92 8.44
C VAL A 36 -9.11 -13.01 9.41
N GLN A 37 -9.39 -13.37 10.67
CA GLN A 37 -8.34 -13.49 11.68
C GLN A 37 -7.32 -14.57 11.28
N GLY A 38 -6.03 -14.28 11.42
CA GLY A 38 -4.95 -15.20 11.07
C GLY A 38 -4.61 -15.26 9.58
N ALA A 39 -5.23 -14.43 8.74
CA ALA A 39 -4.93 -14.37 7.30
C ALA A 39 -3.47 -14.00 6.99
N ASP A 40 -2.81 -13.28 7.90
CA ASP A 40 -1.40 -12.92 7.84
C ASP A 40 -0.46 -14.14 7.85
N LYS A 41 -0.82 -15.20 8.57
CA LYS A 41 -0.03 -16.44 8.62
C LYS A 41 0.12 -17.14 7.26
N TYR A 42 -0.81 -16.88 6.35
CA TYR A 42 -0.83 -17.45 5.00
C TYR A 42 -0.34 -16.47 3.93
N GLN A 43 0.12 -15.29 4.35
CA GLN A 43 0.65 -14.31 3.42
C GLN A 43 2.07 -14.68 3.01
N LYS A 44 2.27 -15.03 1.74
CA LYS A 44 3.60 -15.24 1.18
C LYS A 44 4.27 -13.90 0.91
N VAL A 45 5.54 -13.78 1.27
CA VAL A 45 6.37 -12.62 0.93
C VAL A 45 6.44 -12.49 -0.60
N GLY A 46 6.24 -11.31 -1.13
CA GLY A 46 6.27 -11.05 -2.58
C GLY A 46 4.95 -11.27 -3.31
N VAL A 47 3.93 -11.83 -2.65
CA VAL A 47 2.62 -12.05 -3.28
C VAL A 47 1.66 -10.95 -2.87
N GLU A 48 1.25 -10.13 -3.84
CA GLU A 48 0.20 -9.13 -3.64
C GLU A 48 -1.16 -9.79 -3.39
N VAL A 49 -1.90 -9.20 -2.45
CA VAL A 49 -3.26 -9.66 -2.15
C VAL A 49 -4.20 -9.19 -3.28
N ARG A 50 -4.70 -10.12 -4.07
CA ARG A 50 -5.64 -9.86 -5.17
C ARG A 50 -7.02 -9.46 -4.65
N LYS A 51 -7.82 -8.83 -5.52
CA LYS A 51 -9.20 -8.39 -5.19
C LYS A 51 -10.14 -9.56 -4.85
N ASP A 52 -9.88 -10.73 -5.41
CA ASP A 52 -10.64 -11.99 -5.29
C ASP A 52 -10.14 -12.93 -4.19
N ASP A 53 -9.20 -12.49 -3.36
CA ASP A 53 -8.65 -13.29 -2.26
C ASP A 53 -9.75 -13.68 -1.26
N ASN A 54 -9.96 -14.98 -1.06
CA ASN A 54 -10.99 -15.54 -0.20
C ASN A 54 -10.85 -15.17 1.29
N ARG A 55 -9.66 -14.69 1.69
CA ARG A 55 -9.40 -14.22 3.06
C ARG A 55 -10.01 -12.84 3.32
N ILE A 56 -10.42 -12.11 2.27
CA ILE A 56 -11.02 -10.78 2.41
C ILE A 56 -12.49 -10.93 2.79
N THR A 57 -12.91 -10.32 3.90
CA THR A 57 -14.31 -10.30 4.32
C THR A 57 -15.16 -9.46 3.36
N SER A 58 -16.50 -9.66 3.35
CA SER A 58 -17.40 -8.86 2.52
C SER A 58 -17.30 -7.36 2.83
N LEU A 59 -17.27 -7.00 4.11
CA LEU A 59 -17.01 -5.62 4.55
C LEU A 59 -15.60 -5.16 4.12
N GLY A 60 -14.60 -6.04 4.22
CA GLY A 60 -13.23 -5.77 3.82
C GLY A 60 -13.11 -5.44 2.34
N ARG A 61 -13.87 -6.10 1.46
CA ARG A 61 -13.94 -5.77 0.03
C ARG A 61 -14.43 -4.34 -0.21
N PHE A 62 -15.50 -3.96 0.48
CA PHE A 62 -16.02 -2.59 0.41
C PHE A 62 -14.99 -1.57 0.89
N LEU A 63 -14.39 -1.77 2.07
CA LEU A 63 -13.39 -0.87 2.63
C LEU A 63 -12.18 -0.70 1.70
N ARG A 64 -11.65 -1.80 1.14
CA ARG A 64 -10.54 -1.78 0.19
C ARG A 64 -10.89 -1.10 -1.12
N ARG A 65 -12.12 -1.30 -1.61
CA ARG A 65 -12.57 -0.69 -2.86
C ARG A 65 -12.46 0.84 -2.80
N PHE A 66 -12.82 1.44 -1.67
CA PHE A 66 -12.82 2.87 -1.45
C PHE A 66 -11.61 3.36 -0.65
N LYS A 67 -10.62 2.50 -0.40
CA LYS A 67 -9.41 2.84 0.39
C LYS A 67 -9.71 3.32 1.82
N ILE A 68 -10.91 3.08 2.34
CA ILE A 68 -11.33 3.45 3.69
C ILE A 68 -10.48 2.71 4.74
N ASP A 69 -10.03 1.49 4.43
CA ASP A 69 -9.16 0.71 5.30
C ASP A 69 -7.80 1.37 5.58
N GLU A 70 -7.39 2.32 4.76
CA GLU A 70 -6.13 3.07 4.91
C GLU A 70 -6.32 4.43 5.62
N LEU A 71 -7.56 4.87 5.89
CA LEU A 71 -7.82 6.16 6.57
C LEU A 71 -7.14 6.29 7.95
N PRO A 72 -6.98 5.23 8.78
CA PRO A 72 -6.24 5.37 10.03
C PRO A 72 -4.78 5.81 9.86
N GLN A 73 -4.19 5.70 8.64
CA GLN A 73 -2.85 6.21 8.35
C GLN A 73 -2.76 7.75 8.42
N LEU A 74 -3.90 8.47 8.42
CA LEU A 74 -3.92 9.90 8.71
C LEU A 74 -3.33 10.21 10.09
N ILE A 75 -3.46 9.30 11.05
CA ILE A 75 -2.80 9.40 12.36
C ILE A 75 -1.28 9.32 12.20
N ASN A 76 -0.77 8.47 11.30
CA ASN A 76 0.67 8.41 11.01
C ASN A 76 1.17 9.71 10.35
N ILE A 77 0.34 10.33 9.50
CA ILE A 77 0.67 11.61 8.87
C ILE A 77 0.75 12.71 9.95
N LEU A 78 -0.23 12.79 10.85
CA LEU A 78 -0.24 13.76 11.96
C LEU A 78 0.94 13.56 12.92
N LYS A 79 1.37 12.31 13.15
CA LYS A 79 2.56 11.99 13.95
C LYS A 79 3.89 12.30 13.22
N GLY A 80 3.84 12.56 11.92
CA GLY A 80 5.04 12.80 11.10
C GLY A 80 5.78 11.54 10.66
N ASP A 81 5.20 10.34 10.87
CA ASP A 81 5.75 9.07 10.39
C ASP A 81 5.57 8.92 8.87
N MET A 82 4.47 9.48 8.34
CA MET A 82 4.08 9.43 6.93
C MET A 82 3.83 10.83 6.35
N SER A 83 3.68 10.89 5.05
CA SER A 83 3.20 12.03 4.26
C SER A 83 1.92 11.63 3.50
N ILE A 84 1.19 12.61 2.96
CA ILE A 84 0.08 12.33 2.04
C ILE A 84 0.62 11.68 0.77
N VAL A 85 1.68 12.27 0.18
CA VAL A 85 2.32 11.76 -1.03
C VAL A 85 3.73 11.28 -0.71
N GLY A 86 4.12 10.14 -1.28
CA GLY A 86 5.44 9.54 -1.10
C GLY A 86 5.48 8.07 -1.52
N PRO A 87 6.65 7.43 -1.45
CA PRO A 87 6.81 6.00 -1.65
C PRO A 87 5.92 5.18 -0.71
N ARG A 88 5.22 4.16 -1.23
CA ARG A 88 4.37 3.31 -0.37
C ARG A 88 5.23 2.53 0.63
N PRO A 89 4.86 2.49 1.95
CA PRO A 89 5.60 1.72 2.94
C PRO A 89 5.63 0.22 2.58
N SER A 90 6.83 -0.32 2.38
CA SER A 90 7.06 -1.74 2.07
C SER A 90 7.00 -2.63 3.32
N LEU A 91 7.05 -3.94 3.13
CA LEU A 91 7.26 -4.88 4.24
C LEU A 91 8.74 -4.83 4.70
N PRO A 92 9.02 -4.99 6.01
CA PRO A 92 10.39 -4.99 6.52
C PRO A 92 11.26 -6.07 5.86
N GLU A 93 10.68 -7.22 5.52
CA GLU A 93 11.36 -8.36 4.90
C GLU A 93 11.92 -8.03 3.52
N TYR A 94 11.46 -6.94 2.89
CA TYR A 94 12.03 -6.49 1.62
C TYR A 94 13.32 -5.70 1.77
N LEU A 95 13.66 -5.20 2.96
CA LEU A 95 14.87 -4.37 3.16
C LEU A 95 16.14 -5.09 2.71
N GLU A 96 16.25 -6.39 2.98
CA GLU A 96 17.40 -7.20 2.59
C GLU A 96 17.44 -7.52 1.09
N GLN A 97 16.30 -7.34 0.39
CA GLN A 97 16.17 -7.63 -1.04
C GLN A 97 16.36 -6.40 -1.93
N TYR A 98 16.42 -5.20 -1.33
CA TYR A 98 16.61 -3.98 -2.09
C TYR A 98 18.06 -3.82 -2.54
N GLU A 99 18.24 -3.49 -3.81
CA GLU A 99 19.52 -3.04 -4.35
C GLU A 99 19.84 -1.62 -3.85
N LYS A 100 21.12 -1.22 -3.89
CA LYS A 100 21.55 0.08 -3.36
C LYS A 100 20.74 1.26 -3.91
N TRP A 101 20.45 1.25 -5.20
CA TRP A 101 19.69 2.31 -5.86
C TRP A 101 18.22 2.37 -5.40
N GLU A 102 17.65 1.24 -4.99
CA GLU A 102 16.27 1.19 -4.50
C GLU A 102 16.13 1.80 -3.09
N LEU A 103 17.23 1.91 -2.33
CA LEU A 103 17.22 2.45 -0.98
C LEU A 103 16.95 3.96 -0.93
N ASP A 104 17.17 4.68 -2.03
CA ASP A 104 16.89 6.12 -2.14
C ASP A 104 15.41 6.45 -1.88
N ARG A 105 14.50 5.48 -2.04
CA ARG A 105 13.09 5.62 -1.67
C ARG A 105 12.87 5.97 -0.19
N PHE A 106 13.83 5.62 0.68
CA PHE A 106 13.77 5.90 2.11
C PHE A 106 14.35 7.27 2.51
N LEU A 107 14.79 8.08 1.56
CA LEU A 107 15.25 9.46 1.83
C LEU A 107 14.09 10.40 2.22
N VAL A 108 12.86 10.03 1.86
CA VAL A 108 11.65 10.79 2.17
C VAL A 108 10.71 9.99 3.07
N ARG A 109 9.67 10.65 3.64
CA ARG A 109 8.62 9.96 4.37
C ARG A 109 7.79 9.10 3.42
N PRO A 110 7.37 7.91 3.82
CA PRO A 110 6.44 7.11 3.04
C PRO A 110 5.08 7.84 2.91
N GLY A 111 4.41 7.61 1.79
CA GLY A 111 3.13 8.25 1.47
C GLY A 111 1.91 7.34 1.64
N LEU A 112 0.76 7.96 1.90
CA LEU A 112 -0.56 7.32 1.79
C LEU A 112 -0.86 6.99 0.33
N THR A 113 -0.50 7.91 -0.58
CA THR A 113 -0.47 7.69 -2.03
C THR A 113 0.90 8.06 -2.60
N GLY A 114 1.15 7.73 -3.86
CA GLY A 114 2.44 8.01 -4.49
C GLY A 114 2.46 7.71 -5.98
N LEU A 115 3.58 8.01 -6.61
CA LEU A 115 3.73 7.92 -8.05
C LEU A 115 3.54 6.50 -8.58
N ALA A 116 4.04 5.48 -7.88
CA ALA A 116 3.85 4.07 -8.22
C ALA A 116 2.36 3.66 -8.15
N GLN A 117 1.63 4.12 -7.12
CA GLN A 117 0.22 3.76 -6.94
C GLN A 117 -0.67 4.29 -8.07
N ILE A 118 -0.38 5.47 -8.60
CA ILE A 118 -1.18 6.06 -9.69
C ILE A 118 -0.77 5.59 -11.10
N ASN A 119 0.34 4.85 -11.24
CA ASN A 119 0.88 4.40 -12.53
C ASN A 119 0.91 2.88 -12.69
N GLY A 120 0.22 2.11 -11.87
CA GLY A 120 0.13 0.67 -12.05
C GLY A 120 -0.07 -0.13 -10.78
N ASN A 121 0.34 0.40 -9.62
CA ASN A 121 0.10 -0.15 -8.30
C ASN A 121 0.35 -1.67 -8.21
N ILE A 122 -0.72 -2.48 -8.17
CA ILE A 122 -0.63 -3.96 -8.04
C ILE A 122 -0.10 -4.65 -9.31
N TYR A 123 -0.15 -3.99 -10.45
CA TYR A 123 0.32 -4.54 -11.73
C TYR A 123 1.83 -4.37 -11.92
N LEU A 124 2.47 -3.48 -11.15
CA LEU A 124 3.90 -3.25 -11.18
C LEU A 124 4.63 -4.29 -10.33
N ASN A 125 5.75 -4.78 -10.84
CA ASN A 125 6.68 -5.57 -10.04
C ASN A 125 7.44 -4.69 -9.02
N ARG A 126 8.25 -5.30 -8.15
CA ARG A 126 8.97 -4.57 -7.10
C ARG A 126 9.94 -3.53 -7.65
N LYS A 127 10.72 -3.88 -8.69
CA LYS A 127 11.71 -2.97 -9.28
C LYS A 127 11.05 -1.78 -9.97
N GLU A 128 9.94 -2.00 -10.68
CA GLU A 128 9.15 -0.94 -11.29
C GLU A 128 8.57 0.02 -10.24
N LYS A 129 8.02 -0.52 -9.13
CA LYS A 129 7.56 0.30 -8.01
C LYS A 129 8.70 1.16 -7.45
N SER A 130 9.87 0.55 -7.24
CA SER A 130 11.07 1.26 -6.77
C SER A 130 11.52 2.35 -7.75
N ALA A 131 11.47 2.10 -9.05
CA ALA A 131 11.80 3.09 -10.07
C ALA A 131 10.87 4.34 -10.02
N TYR A 132 9.56 4.12 -9.90
CA TYR A 132 8.60 5.22 -9.69
C TYR A 132 8.82 5.95 -8.37
N ASP A 133 9.11 5.23 -7.30
CA ASP A 133 9.35 5.81 -5.99
C ASP A 133 10.60 6.70 -6.00
N ILE A 134 11.68 6.24 -6.64
CA ILE A 134 12.93 7.03 -6.77
C ILE A 134 12.73 8.22 -7.69
N ARG A 135 11.99 8.04 -8.79
CA ARG A 135 11.60 9.16 -9.64
C ARG A 135 10.86 10.23 -8.84
N TYR A 136 9.91 9.82 -7.99
CA TYR A 136 9.23 10.76 -7.09
C TYR A 136 10.21 11.48 -6.17
N VAL A 137 11.14 10.76 -5.53
CA VAL A 137 12.16 11.37 -4.64
C VAL A 137 12.97 12.44 -5.35
N LYS A 138 13.31 12.23 -6.64
CA LYS A 138 14.10 13.18 -7.44
C LYS A 138 13.29 14.38 -7.95
N GLU A 139 12.02 14.17 -8.27
CA GLU A 139 11.15 15.16 -8.93
C GLU A 139 10.12 15.78 -7.97
N MET A 140 10.15 15.42 -6.66
CA MET A 140 9.15 15.86 -5.71
C MET A 140 8.96 17.37 -5.72
N SER A 141 7.72 17.80 -5.87
CA SER A 141 7.32 19.20 -5.88
C SER A 141 5.85 19.31 -5.48
N PHE A 142 5.44 20.49 -5.02
CA PHE A 142 4.05 20.75 -4.67
C PHE A 142 3.08 20.44 -5.83
N PHE A 143 3.43 20.80 -7.06
CA PHE A 143 2.59 20.54 -8.22
C PHE A 143 2.48 19.04 -8.55
N LEU A 144 3.58 18.29 -8.40
CA LEU A 144 3.56 16.83 -8.56
C LEU A 144 2.69 16.17 -7.51
N ASP A 145 2.76 16.61 -6.26
CA ASP A 145 1.93 16.09 -5.16
C ASP A 145 0.44 16.32 -5.44
N ILE A 146 0.05 17.53 -5.85
CA ILE A 146 -1.34 17.85 -6.23
C ILE A 146 -1.81 16.96 -7.39
N LYS A 147 -0.98 16.76 -8.43
CA LYS A 147 -1.29 15.87 -9.56
C LYS A 147 -1.53 14.43 -9.09
N ILE A 148 -0.68 13.92 -8.18
CA ILE A 148 -0.81 12.58 -7.62
C ILE A 148 -2.10 12.46 -6.80
N ILE A 149 -2.40 13.44 -5.96
CA ILE A 149 -3.62 13.46 -5.13
C ILE A 149 -4.88 13.43 -6.02
N ILE A 150 -4.96 14.32 -7.01
CA ILE A 150 -6.11 14.37 -7.94
C ILE A 150 -6.27 13.02 -8.65
N LYS A 151 -5.20 12.46 -9.22
CA LYS A 151 -5.26 11.16 -9.90
C LYS A 151 -5.65 10.03 -8.95
N THR A 152 -5.21 10.06 -7.69
CA THR A 152 -5.62 9.11 -6.65
C THR A 152 -7.13 9.17 -6.40
N VAL A 153 -7.69 10.38 -6.24
CA VAL A 153 -9.14 10.55 -6.05
C VAL A 153 -9.92 9.99 -7.24
N LEU A 154 -9.48 10.27 -8.46
CA LEU A 154 -10.12 9.74 -9.67
C LEU A 154 -10.04 8.20 -9.73
N ILE A 155 -8.91 7.60 -9.36
CA ILE A 155 -8.74 6.14 -9.28
C ILE A 155 -9.68 5.52 -8.24
N VAL A 156 -9.82 6.16 -7.07
CA VAL A 156 -10.73 5.68 -6.00
C VAL A 156 -12.19 5.74 -6.44
N LEU A 157 -12.60 6.83 -7.09
CA LEU A 157 -14.00 7.03 -7.53
C LEU A 157 -14.36 6.14 -8.73
N PHE A 158 -13.51 6.10 -9.76
CA PHE A 158 -13.85 5.47 -11.04
C PHE A 158 -13.21 4.10 -11.25
N GLY A 159 -12.27 3.70 -10.41
CA GLY A 159 -11.56 2.42 -10.48
C GLY A 159 -10.20 2.52 -11.16
N GLU A 160 -9.30 1.68 -10.70
CA GLU A 160 -7.91 1.61 -11.15
C GLU A 160 -7.80 1.21 -12.63
N ASP A 161 -8.68 0.30 -13.09
CA ASP A 161 -8.67 -0.26 -14.44
C ASP A 161 -8.84 0.80 -15.56
N LYS A 162 -9.42 1.97 -15.23
CA LYS A 162 -9.59 3.08 -16.19
C LYS A 162 -8.36 3.97 -16.35
N PHE A 163 -7.46 3.96 -15.37
CA PHE A 163 -6.33 4.89 -15.27
C PHE A 163 -4.98 4.21 -15.37
N VAL A 164 -4.95 2.90 -15.32
CA VAL A 164 -3.74 2.09 -15.52
C VAL A 164 -3.67 1.68 -16.97
N ASN A 165 -2.66 2.15 -17.68
CA ASN A 165 -2.33 1.65 -19.02
C ASN A 165 -1.88 0.19 -18.89
N LYS A 166 -2.77 -0.75 -19.20
CA LYS A 166 -2.44 -2.19 -19.25
C LYS A 166 -1.28 -2.48 -20.19
N THR A 167 -1.11 -1.64 -21.22
CA THR A 167 -0.03 -1.75 -22.20
C THR A 167 1.35 -1.62 -21.59
N ASP A 168 1.55 -0.69 -20.65
CA ASP A 168 2.86 -0.51 -19.99
C ASP A 168 3.17 -1.68 -19.04
N ALA A 169 2.14 -2.22 -18.37
CA ALA A 169 2.28 -3.39 -17.52
C ALA A 169 2.45 -4.72 -18.29
N GLU A 170 1.98 -4.78 -19.54
CA GLU A 170 2.17 -5.93 -20.43
C GLU A 170 3.50 -5.86 -21.19
N LEU A 171 3.98 -4.68 -21.54
CA LEU A 171 5.29 -4.47 -22.16
C LEU A 171 6.42 -4.82 -21.18
N SER A 172 6.28 -4.44 -19.91
CA SER A 172 7.26 -4.79 -18.89
C SER A 172 7.36 -6.30 -18.65
N LYS A 173 6.27 -7.05 -18.88
CA LYS A 173 6.31 -8.52 -18.82
C LYS A 173 7.04 -9.18 -19.99
N LYS A 174 7.11 -8.51 -21.15
CA LYS A 174 7.77 -9.06 -22.35
C LYS A 174 9.28 -8.83 -22.39
N GLU A 175 9.81 -7.89 -21.61
CA GLU A 175 11.25 -7.61 -21.57
C GLU A 175 12.03 -8.48 -20.58
N TYR A 176 11.36 -9.30 -19.76
CA TYR A 176 11.99 -10.13 -18.71
C TYR A 176 11.74 -11.65 -18.85
N TYR A 177 11.28 -12.11 -20.07
CA TYR A 177 11.21 -13.54 -20.39
C TYR A 177 11.97 -13.87 -21.67
#